data_ef3d3d45055c959c2d9d65da3a49b04c
#
_entry.id   ef3d3d45055c959c2d9d65da3a49b04c
#
_cell.length_a   1.000
_cell.length_b   1.000
_cell.length_c   1.000
_cell.angle_alpha   90.00
_cell.angle_beta   90.00
_cell.angle_gamma   90.00
#
_symmetry.space_group_name_H-M   'P 1'
#
loop_
_entity.id
_entity.type
_entity.pdbx_description
1 polymer ?
#
loop_
_entity_poly.entity_id
_entity_poly.type
_entity_poly.pdbx_seq_one_letter_code
_entity_poly.pdbx_strand_id
1 'polypeptide(L)'
;MIGLSSLLFPQGSRSPSSSLARLAIYYGYPSLVNESKGDVEKAAGVFGAYDVVVLGDGLEFPDKQAGRYPEGDPGEHQKALRMIAAVRRRNPGTRFFGYVCLGEIPSGTREVPSLTPQELEERIRLWKKMDVAGIFLDEAGYDFAVVTRKRQNMAVGIIHELGLSAFMNAYFVDHLFSLEDNLPYANGPGKNPEHLPPLLDHRDLFLLESFQVKNGTYESVAAWQPRLNQALEYRRRYGAHIFSTTTTEVSDPFDAGKFSYAWWTAQLYAFDGFSWGEPNFAASSNALPDRHCRLENMMPPALPASSPVWLDRTRFWKKAGNSVVVVDTRDHSVRMVGFASSARSTDIEELLRSPQTRYPLIACGGVHE
;
A
#
# COMPACT_ATOMS: atom_id res chain seq x y z
N MET A 1 -15.78 34.19 11.38
CA MET A 1 -15.04 33.12 12.09
C MET A 1 -15.74 31.81 11.69
N ILE A 2 -15.21 31.14 10.68
CA ILE A 2 -15.70 29.83 10.23
C ILE A 2 -14.69 28.83 10.78
N GLY A 3 -15.18 27.96 11.66
CA GLY A 3 -14.35 26.97 12.33
C GLY A 3 -13.76 25.97 11.33
N LEU A 4 -12.45 25.93 11.22
CA LEU A 4 -11.67 24.86 10.59
C LEU A 4 -11.87 23.59 11.41
N SER A 5 -12.80 22.73 10.99
CA SER A 5 -12.81 21.33 11.41
C SER A 5 -11.60 20.64 10.77
N SER A 6 -10.49 20.61 11.50
CA SER A 6 -9.40 19.72 11.22
C SER A 6 -9.90 18.29 11.33
N LEU A 7 -10.03 17.58 10.21
CA LEU A 7 -10.15 16.13 10.17
C LEU A 7 -8.80 15.53 10.64
N LEU A 8 -8.55 15.64 11.92
CA LEU A 8 -7.50 14.92 12.59
C LEU A 8 -7.80 13.42 12.42
N PHE A 9 -6.80 12.67 11.94
CA PHE A 9 -6.77 11.24 12.23
C PHE A 9 -7.06 11.10 13.74
N PRO A 10 -8.02 10.27 14.14
CA PRO A 10 -8.15 10.02 15.56
C PRO A 10 -6.79 9.51 16.04
N GLN A 11 -6.15 10.23 16.94
CA GLN A 11 -5.04 9.74 17.76
C GLN A 11 -5.60 8.70 18.74
N GLY A 12 -6.22 7.64 18.19
CA GLY A 12 -6.54 6.43 18.89
C GLY A 12 -5.43 5.46 18.56
N SER A 13 -4.62 5.09 19.55
CA SER A 13 -3.97 3.79 19.53
C SER A 13 -4.98 2.78 18.95
N ARG A 14 -4.71 2.25 17.73
CA ARG A 14 -5.57 1.20 17.16
C ARG A 14 -5.78 0.16 18.23
N SER A 15 -7.04 -0.10 18.54
CA SER A 15 -7.38 -1.26 19.36
C SER A 15 -6.69 -2.46 18.75
N PRO A 16 -6.09 -3.35 19.54
CA PRO A 16 -5.30 -4.49 19.06
C PRO A 16 -6.06 -5.48 18.16
N SER A 17 -7.28 -5.19 17.78
CA SER A 17 -8.18 -6.05 16.98
C SER A 17 -8.40 -5.57 15.54
N SER A 18 -7.67 -4.55 15.05
CA SER A 18 -7.93 -4.07 13.68
C SER A 18 -7.30 -4.99 12.63
N SER A 19 -8.13 -5.52 11.73
CA SER A 19 -7.69 -6.13 10.48
C SER A 19 -6.87 -5.11 9.66
N LEU A 20 -5.99 -5.59 8.77
CA LEU A 20 -5.33 -4.75 7.77
C LEU A 20 -6.36 -3.95 6.99
N ALA A 21 -6.09 -2.66 6.77
CA ALA A 21 -6.88 -1.88 5.85
C ALA A 21 -6.77 -2.48 4.44
N ARG A 22 -7.90 -2.57 3.76
CA ARG A 22 -7.98 -3.07 2.38
C ARG A 22 -7.54 -1.96 1.44
N LEU A 23 -6.44 -2.17 0.74
CA LEU A 23 -5.91 -1.25 -0.25
C LEU A 23 -6.28 -1.75 -1.65
N ALA A 24 -6.80 -0.85 -2.49
CA ALA A 24 -6.86 -1.03 -3.93
C ALA A 24 -5.95 -0.01 -4.62
N ILE A 25 -5.03 -0.49 -5.45
CA ILE A 25 -4.32 0.34 -6.43
C ILE A 25 -4.95 0.02 -7.78
N TYR A 26 -5.54 1.03 -8.43
CA TYR A 26 -6.34 0.83 -9.61
C TYR A 26 -6.06 1.90 -10.66
N TYR A 27 -5.46 1.49 -11.76
CA TYR A 27 -5.06 2.38 -12.85
C TYR A 27 -5.95 2.30 -14.09
N GLY A 28 -7.03 1.49 -14.01
CA GLY A 28 -8.07 1.45 -15.04
C GLY A 28 -9.05 2.62 -14.97
N TYR A 29 -10.02 2.64 -15.86
CA TYR A 29 -11.12 3.60 -15.83
C TYR A 29 -12.14 3.23 -14.74
N PRO A 30 -12.35 4.07 -13.71
CA PRO A 30 -13.22 3.72 -12.59
C PRO A 30 -14.65 3.38 -13.01
N SER A 31 -15.16 4.00 -14.07
CA SER A 31 -16.50 3.71 -14.58
C SER A 31 -16.63 2.35 -15.28
N LEU A 32 -15.50 1.69 -15.57
CA LEU A 32 -15.47 0.39 -16.25
C LEU A 32 -15.10 -0.76 -15.31
N VAL A 33 -14.80 -0.48 -14.05
CA VAL A 33 -14.37 -1.50 -13.08
C VAL A 33 -15.36 -2.68 -13.04
N ASN A 34 -14.83 -3.90 -13.11
CA ASN A 34 -15.62 -5.15 -13.03
C ASN A 34 -16.89 -5.10 -13.91
N GLU A 35 -16.73 -4.69 -15.16
CA GLU A 35 -17.83 -4.56 -16.12
C GLU A 35 -18.95 -3.60 -15.68
N SER A 36 -18.64 -2.54 -14.97
CA SER A 36 -19.63 -1.54 -14.57
C SER A 36 -20.24 -0.78 -15.75
N LYS A 37 -19.57 -0.76 -16.92
CA LYS A 37 -20.11 -0.22 -18.19
C LYS A 37 -20.67 1.21 -18.08
N GLY A 38 -20.02 2.05 -17.26
CA GLY A 38 -20.42 3.43 -17.00
C GLY A 38 -21.43 3.61 -15.88
N ASP A 39 -21.89 2.53 -15.25
CA ASP A 39 -22.77 2.60 -14.07
C ASP A 39 -21.94 2.99 -12.84
N VAL A 40 -22.08 4.25 -12.46
CA VAL A 40 -21.39 4.87 -11.32
C VAL A 40 -21.74 4.22 -9.99
N GLU A 41 -22.99 3.78 -9.81
CA GLU A 41 -23.42 3.16 -8.55
C GLU A 41 -22.88 1.74 -8.41
N LYS A 42 -22.77 0.99 -9.51
CA LYS A 42 -22.12 -0.30 -9.55
C LYS A 42 -20.61 -0.17 -9.23
N ALA A 43 -19.93 0.78 -9.89
CA ALA A 43 -18.54 1.10 -9.63
C ALA A 43 -18.30 1.51 -8.16
N ALA A 44 -19.19 2.36 -7.61
CA ALA A 44 -19.11 2.76 -6.21
C ALA A 44 -19.30 1.57 -5.23
N GLY A 45 -20.07 0.57 -5.61
CA GLY A 45 -20.19 -0.69 -4.86
C GLY A 45 -18.85 -1.43 -4.77
N VAL A 46 -18.09 -1.48 -5.86
CA VAL A 46 -16.77 -2.11 -5.90
C VAL A 46 -15.76 -1.36 -5.04
N PHE A 47 -15.57 -0.06 -5.29
CA PHE A 47 -14.56 0.73 -4.56
C PHE A 47 -14.92 0.94 -3.09
N GLY A 48 -16.20 1.00 -2.76
CA GLY A 48 -16.66 1.12 -1.37
C GLY A 48 -16.37 -0.10 -0.49
N ALA A 49 -15.90 -1.21 -1.08
CA ALA A 49 -15.41 -2.36 -0.35
C ALA A 49 -13.99 -2.19 0.20
N TYR A 50 -13.28 -1.12 -0.16
CA TYR A 50 -11.90 -0.86 0.25
C TYR A 50 -11.82 0.31 1.23
N ASP A 51 -10.81 0.26 2.13
CA ASP A 51 -10.53 1.35 3.09
C ASP A 51 -9.68 2.46 2.45
N VAL A 52 -8.79 2.07 1.53
CA VAL A 52 -7.89 2.97 0.80
C VAL A 52 -7.93 2.60 -0.69
N VAL A 53 -8.13 3.59 -1.54
CA VAL A 53 -8.16 3.43 -3.00
C VAL A 53 -7.23 4.44 -3.64
N VAL A 54 -6.26 3.95 -4.42
CA VAL A 54 -5.43 4.78 -5.30
C VAL A 54 -6.05 4.75 -6.69
N LEU A 55 -6.35 5.91 -7.24
CA LEU A 55 -6.88 6.08 -8.60
C LEU A 55 -5.77 6.53 -9.54
N GLY A 56 -5.78 5.96 -10.75
CA GLY A 56 -4.75 6.17 -11.76
C GLY A 56 -4.65 7.57 -12.34
N ASP A 57 -3.62 7.72 -13.16
CA ASP A 57 -3.19 8.95 -13.78
C ASP A 57 -4.21 9.54 -14.77
N GLY A 58 -4.27 10.86 -14.83
CA GLY A 58 -5.07 11.61 -15.81
C GLY A 58 -6.53 11.85 -15.44
N LEU A 59 -7.05 11.20 -14.40
CA LEU A 59 -8.45 11.39 -13.95
C LEU A 59 -8.71 12.76 -13.35
N GLU A 60 -7.67 13.47 -12.88
CA GLU A 60 -7.75 14.81 -12.31
C GLU A 60 -8.04 15.89 -13.34
N PHE A 61 -7.86 15.63 -14.64
CA PHE A 61 -8.05 16.64 -15.68
C PHE A 61 -9.51 16.72 -16.13
N PRO A 62 -10.21 17.86 -15.92
CA PRO A 62 -11.59 18.02 -16.35
C PRO A 62 -11.76 18.13 -17.87
N ASP A 63 -10.69 18.51 -18.57
CA ASP A 63 -10.66 18.73 -20.00
C ASP A 63 -9.49 17.99 -20.65
N LYS A 64 -9.65 17.58 -21.93
CA LYS A 64 -8.53 17.04 -22.71
C LYS A 64 -7.42 18.09 -22.79
N GLN A 65 -6.33 17.84 -22.12
CA GLN A 65 -5.12 18.65 -22.25
C GLN A 65 -4.42 18.27 -23.57
N ALA A 66 -4.70 19.01 -24.64
CA ALA A 66 -4.08 18.77 -25.94
C ALA A 66 -2.56 18.67 -25.81
N GLY A 67 -2.00 17.49 -26.11
CA GLY A 67 -0.57 17.22 -26.19
C GLY A 67 0.14 16.82 -24.92
N ARG A 68 -0.44 16.98 -23.72
CA ARG A 68 0.22 16.59 -22.45
C ARG A 68 -0.19 15.25 -21.88
N TYR A 69 -1.47 14.97 -21.90
CA TYR A 69 -2.08 13.70 -21.48
C TYR A 69 -3.18 13.35 -22.47
N PRO A 70 -2.86 12.66 -23.56
CA PRO A 70 -3.86 12.23 -24.55
C PRO A 70 -4.91 11.30 -23.93
N GLU A 71 -4.63 10.75 -22.77
CA GLU A 71 -5.44 9.78 -22.03
C GLU A 71 -6.50 10.42 -21.14
N GLY A 72 -6.41 11.73 -20.87
CA GLY A 72 -7.46 12.42 -20.10
C GLY A 72 -8.79 12.36 -20.84
N ASP A 73 -9.73 11.54 -20.35
CA ASP A 73 -11.11 11.52 -20.82
C ASP A 73 -11.98 12.38 -19.91
N PRO A 74 -12.48 13.56 -20.39
CA PRO A 74 -13.36 14.41 -19.58
C PRO A 74 -14.59 13.67 -19.08
N GLY A 75 -15.06 12.67 -19.84
CA GLY A 75 -16.16 11.81 -19.43
C GLY A 75 -15.80 10.95 -18.22
N GLU A 76 -14.58 10.43 -18.15
CA GLU A 76 -14.10 9.65 -17.01
C GLU A 76 -13.84 10.52 -15.78
N HIS A 77 -13.31 11.73 -15.94
CA HIS A 77 -13.20 12.69 -14.83
C HIS A 77 -14.54 12.91 -14.13
N GLN A 78 -15.60 13.22 -14.89
CA GLN A 78 -16.93 13.45 -14.34
C GLN A 78 -17.54 12.18 -13.71
N LYS A 79 -17.29 11.01 -14.28
CA LYS A 79 -17.74 9.73 -13.71
C LYS A 79 -16.97 9.39 -12.43
N ALA A 80 -15.66 9.64 -12.39
CA ALA A 80 -14.84 9.46 -11.20
C ALA A 80 -15.30 10.36 -10.05
N LEU A 81 -15.59 11.64 -10.30
CA LEU A 81 -16.17 12.55 -9.30
C LEU A 81 -17.48 12.00 -8.73
N ARG A 82 -18.41 11.56 -9.59
CA ARG A 82 -19.69 11.00 -9.15
C ARG A 82 -19.51 9.70 -8.38
N MET A 83 -18.56 8.85 -8.79
CA MET A 83 -18.24 7.59 -8.12
C MET A 83 -17.65 7.86 -6.73
N ILE A 84 -16.69 8.77 -6.57
CA ILE A 84 -16.15 9.17 -5.27
C ILE A 84 -17.27 9.66 -4.34
N ALA A 85 -18.13 10.55 -4.84
CA ALA A 85 -19.27 11.04 -4.09
C ALA A 85 -20.25 9.92 -3.69
N ALA A 86 -20.51 8.95 -4.58
CA ALA A 86 -21.37 7.80 -4.29
C ALA A 86 -20.75 6.87 -3.22
N VAL A 87 -19.45 6.59 -3.30
CA VAL A 87 -18.74 5.82 -2.27
C VAL A 87 -18.82 6.50 -0.91
N ARG A 88 -18.58 7.81 -0.85
CA ARG A 88 -18.66 8.56 0.43
C ARG A 88 -20.04 8.51 1.09
N ARG A 89 -21.10 8.50 0.30
CA ARG A 89 -22.46 8.36 0.86
C ARG A 89 -22.69 6.98 1.46
N ARG A 90 -22.07 5.91 0.90
CA ARG A 90 -22.24 4.52 1.33
C ARG A 90 -21.26 4.10 2.39
N ASN A 91 -19.99 4.46 2.20
CA ASN A 91 -18.90 4.16 3.09
C ASN A 91 -17.97 5.37 3.26
N PRO A 92 -18.28 6.28 4.20
CA PRO A 92 -17.50 7.51 4.43
C PRO A 92 -16.07 7.22 4.93
N GLY A 93 -15.79 5.99 5.36
CA GLY A 93 -14.46 5.55 5.79
C GLY A 93 -13.47 5.28 4.64
N THR A 94 -13.95 5.10 3.39
CA THR A 94 -13.08 4.90 2.23
C THR A 94 -12.31 6.17 1.89
N ARG A 95 -10.98 6.07 1.83
CA ARG A 95 -10.08 7.17 1.50
C ARG A 95 -9.55 7.02 0.09
N PHE A 96 -9.76 8.03 -0.76
CA PHE A 96 -9.21 8.07 -2.11
C PHE A 96 -7.89 8.82 -2.14
N PHE A 97 -6.92 8.31 -2.90
CA PHE A 97 -5.66 8.94 -3.22
C PHE A 97 -5.53 9.08 -4.74
N GLY A 98 -5.12 10.26 -5.19
CA GLY A 98 -4.89 10.50 -6.61
C GLY A 98 -3.42 10.25 -6.98
N TYR A 99 -3.19 9.61 -8.11
CA TYR A 99 -1.85 9.30 -8.62
C TYR A 99 -1.14 10.54 -9.17
N VAL A 100 0.12 10.72 -8.78
CA VAL A 100 1.05 11.68 -9.38
C VAL A 100 2.43 11.06 -9.48
N CYS A 101 3.00 11.00 -10.68
CA CYS A 101 4.37 10.52 -10.90
C CYS A 101 5.37 11.56 -10.41
N LEU A 102 6.23 11.20 -9.46
CA LEU A 102 7.31 12.07 -8.97
C LEU A 102 8.61 11.86 -9.75
N GLY A 103 8.78 10.69 -10.32
CA GLY A 103 9.96 10.27 -11.09
C GLY A 103 9.89 10.65 -12.55
N GLU A 104 10.04 9.64 -13.41
CA GLU A 104 10.08 9.79 -14.85
C GLU A 104 8.72 9.45 -15.47
N ILE A 105 8.32 10.22 -16.47
CA ILE A 105 7.12 9.89 -17.24
C ILE A 105 7.54 8.90 -18.34
N PRO A 106 6.78 7.80 -18.56
CA PRO A 106 7.08 6.86 -19.62
C PRO A 106 7.29 7.57 -20.96
N SER A 107 8.41 7.27 -21.62
CA SER A 107 8.83 7.91 -22.84
C SER A 107 7.86 7.64 -24.00
N GLY A 108 7.52 8.62 -24.75
CA GLY A 108 6.77 8.51 -26.01
C GLY A 108 6.15 9.80 -26.50
N THR A 109 5.90 10.77 -25.63
CA THR A 109 5.16 11.99 -25.99
C THR A 109 5.75 13.30 -25.47
N ARG A 110 6.87 13.28 -24.71
CA ARG A 110 7.43 14.51 -24.13
C ARG A 110 8.95 14.62 -24.34
N GLU A 111 9.40 15.84 -24.63
CA GLU A 111 10.82 16.20 -24.63
C GLU A 111 11.41 16.16 -23.20
N VAL A 112 10.58 16.35 -22.16
CA VAL A 112 10.96 16.30 -20.75
C VAL A 112 10.36 15.06 -20.10
N PRO A 113 11.17 14.13 -19.64
CA PRO A 113 10.70 12.85 -19.10
C PRO A 113 10.13 12.92 -17.67
N SER A 114 9.93 14.10 -17.11
CA SER A 114 9.43 14.29 -15.74
C SER A 114 8.56 15.55 -15.62
N LEU A 115 7.70 15.58 -14.60
CA LEU A 115 6.91 16.77 -14.27
C LEU A 115 7.81 17.88 -13.73
N THR A 116 7.59 19.11 -14.18
CA THR A 116 8.17 20.30 -13.56
C THR A 116 7.55 20.53 -12.17
N PRO A 117 8.18 21.33 -11.29
CA PRO A 117 7.60 21.72 -10.01
C PRO A 117 6.19 22.31 -10.13
N GLN A 118 5.96 23.14 -11.13
CA GLN A 118 4.66 23.79 -11.38
C GLN A 118 3.59 22.76 -11.80
N GLU A 119 3.95 21.81 -12.65
CA GLU A 119 3.05 20.75 -13.07
C GLU A 119 2.71 19.79 -11.93
N LEU A 120 3.67 19.49 -11.05
CA LEU A 120 3.41 18.70 -9.83
C LEU A 120 2.38 19.41 -8.94
N GLU A 121 2.58 20.71 -8.68
CA GLU A 121 1.65 21.49 -7.88
C GLU A 121 0.26 21.56 -8.52
N GLU A 122 0.19 21.81 -9.82
CA GLU A 122 -1.07 21.85 -10.57
C GLU A 122 -1.85 20.54 -10.43
N ARG A 123 -1.20 19.41 -10.64
CA ARG A 123 -1.83 18.09 -10.53
C ARG A 123 -2.31 17.79 -9.12
N ILE A 124 -1.51 18.07 -8.11
CA ILE A 124 -1.90 17.90 -6.70
C ILE A 124 -3.15 18.75 -6.40
N ARG A 125 -3.20 19.99 -6.90
CA ARG A 125 -4.36 20.88 -6.72
C ARG A 125 -5.60 20.41 -7.49
N LEU A 126 -5.45 19.82 -8.68
CA LEU A 126 -6.55 19.23 -9.43
C LEU A 126 -7.14 18.02 -8.69
N TRP A 127 -6.32 17.12 -8.18
CA TRP A 127 -6.76 16.03 -7.32
C TRP A 127 -7.48 16.54 -6.06
N LYS A 128 -6.98 17.61 -5.44
CA LYS A 128 -7.67 18.21 -4.29
C LYS A 128 -9.12 18.64 -4.64
N LYS A 129 -9.35 19.13 -5.85
CA LYS A 129 -10.73 19.50 -6.32
C LYS A 129 -11.62 18.28 -6.49
N MET A 130 -11.06 17.09 -6.70
CA MET A 130 -11.80 15.82 -6.72
C MET A 130 -12.11 15.27 -5.33
N ASP A 131 -11.78 16.03 -4.29
CA ASP A 131 -12.09 15.70 -2.90
C ASP A 131 -11.42 14.39 -2.42
N VAL A 132 -10.18 14.13 -2.86
CA VAL A 132 -9.36 13.00 -2.37
C VAL A 132 -8.82 13.26 -0.97
N ALA A 133 -8.48 12.20 -0.25
CA ALA A 133 -7.87 12.26 1.09
C ALA A 133 -6.35 12.50 1.03
N GLY A 134 -5.73 12.19 -0.12
CA GLY A 134 -4.29 12.34 -0.29
C GLY A 134 -3.83 12.12 -1.71
N ILE A 135 -2.52 12.15 -1.88
CA ILE A 135 -1.83 11.98 -3.16
C ILE A 135 -0.90 10.77 -3.06
N PHE A 136 -1.03 9.85 -4.01
CA PHE A 136 -0.09 8.76 -4.21
C PHE A 136 1.03 9.26 -5.12
N LEU A 137 2.23 9.40 -4.53
CA LEU A 137 3.43 9.83 -5.22
C LEU A 137 4.21 8.60 -5.67
N ASP A 138 4.07 8.27 -6.94
CA ASP A 138 4.76 7.12 -7.52
C ASP A 138 6.18 7.48 -7.99
N GLU A 139 7.01 6.46 -8.19
CA GLU A 139 8.41 6.63 -8.60
C GLU A 139 9.17 7.62 -7.71
N ALA A 140 8.91 7.56 -6.40
CA ALA A 140 9.45 8.55 -5.47
C ALA A 140 10.89 8.23 -5.00
N GLY A 141 11.51 7.17 -5.50
CA GLY A 141 12.85 6.74 -5.11
C GLY A 141 13.98 7.48 -5.82
N TYR A 142 15.19 7.46 -5.23
CA TYR A 142 16.40 8.04 -5.82
C TYR A 142 16.98 7.23 -6.99
N ASP A 143 16.44 6.06 -7.26
CA ASP A 143 16.68 5.28 -8.47
C ASP A 143 16.16 5.99 -9.74
N PHE A 144 15.23 6.92 -9.60
CA PHE A 144 14.84 7.85 -10.67
C PHE A 144 15.73 9.10 -10.69
N ALA A 145 16.29 9.43 -11.86
CA ALA A 145 17.33 10.45 -12.00
C ALA A 145 16.90 11.83 -11.44
N VAL A 146 15.66 12.23 -11.69
CA VAL A 146 15.13 13.55 -11.31
C VAL A 146 14.74 13.64 -9.83
N VAL A 147 14.62 12.50 -9.13
CA VAL A 147 14.15 12.48 -7.75
C VAL A 147 15.29 12.81 -6.80
N THR A 148 15.05 13.80 -5.97
CA THR A 148 15.93 14.28 -4.88
C THR A 148 15.10 14.49 -3.62
N ARG A 149 15.73 14.60 -2.45
CA ARG A 149 15.04 14.96 -1.20
C ARG A 149 14.29 16.28 -1.32
N LYS A 150 14.88 17.25 -1.99
CA LYS A 150 14.20 18.56 -2.22
C LYS A 150 12.91 18.38 -3.02
N ARG A 151 12.94 17.55 -4.07
CA ARG A 151 11.76 17.29 -4.89
C ARG A 151 10.68 16.53 -4.09
N GLN A 152 11.07 15.52 -3.31
CA GLN A 152 10.15 14.81 -2.41
C GLN A 152 9.52 15.76 -1.40
N ASN A 153 10.34 16.56 -0.70
CA ASN A 153 9.87 17.49 0.32
C ASN A 153 8.99 18.60 -0.27
N MET A 154 9.29 19.08 -1.47
CA MET A 154 8.45 20.06 -2.18
C MET A 154 7.04 19.47 -2.42
N ALA A 155 6.95 18.26 -2.98
CA ALA A 155 5.66 17.62 -3.25
C ALA A 155 4.88 17.34 -1.95
N VAL A 156 5.55 16.79 -0.93
CA VAL A 156 4.93 16.51 0.39
C VAL A 156 4.49 17.82 1.06
N GLY A 157 5.29 18.88 0.97
CA GLY A 157 4.94 20.21 1.50
C GLY A 157 3.64 20.76 0.89
N ILE A 158 3.52 20.73 -0.43
CA ILE A 158 2.29 21.15 -1.13
C ILE A 158 1.08 20.32 -0.69
N ILE A 159 1.26 19.00 -0.58
CA ILE A 159 0.20 18.08 -0.12
C ILE A 159 -0.26 18.46 1.29
N HIS A 160 0.68 18.70 2.20
CA HIS A 160 0.37 19.06 3.59
C HIS A 160 -0.28 20.44 3.71
N GLU A 161 0.16 21.43 2.93
CA GLU A 161 -0.46 22.76 2.88
C GLU A 161 -1.93 22.70 2.44
N LEU A 162 -2.28 21.74 1.59
CA LEU A 162 -3.65 21.49 1.16
C LEU A 162 -4.47 20.66 2.15
N GLY A 163 -3.88 20.26 3.29
CA GLY A 163 -4.53 19.40 4.28
C GLY A 163 -4.74 17.96 3.81
N LEU A 164 -3.89 17.48 2.90
CA LEU A 164 -3.91 16.12 2.37
C LEU A 164 -2.80 15.27 3.01
N SER A 165 -2.89 13.95 2.88
CA SER A 165 -1.83 12.98 3.21
C SER A 165 -1.01 12.63 1.98
N ALA A 166 0.31 12.45 2.15
CA ALA A 166 1.14 11.83 1.12
C ALA A 166 1.12 10.31 1.26
N PHE A 167 1.10 9.60 0.14
CA PHE A 167 1.29 8.16 0.08
C PHE A 167 2.43 7.89 -0.89
N MET A 168 3.62 7.63 -0.36
CA MET A 168 4.85 7.51 -1.14
C MET A 168 5.09 6.09 -1.62
N ASN A 169 5.45 5.91 -2.89
CA ASN A 169 5.94 4.65 -3.43
C ASN A 169 7.41 4.79 -3.86
N ALA A 170 8.28 4.03 -3.21
CA ALA A 170 9.67 3.82 -3.60
C ALA A 170 10.09 2.40 -3.21
N TYR A 171 10.77 1.70 -4.13
CA TYR A 171 11.21 0.33 -3.88
C TYR A 171 12.18 0.26 -2.69
N PHE A 172 13.07 1.25 -2.57
CA PHE A 172 14.06 1.35 -1.49
C PHE A 172 13.58 2.33 -0.42
N VAL A 173 13.24 1.82 0.76
CA VAL A 173 12.67 2.61 1.86
C VAL A 173 13.60 3.73 2.31
N ASP A 174 14.92 3.49 2.31
CA ASP A 174 15.93 4.50 2.65
C ASP A 174 15.87 5.74 1.74
N HIS A 175 15.47 5.59 0.48
CA HIS A 175 15.29 6.70 -0.44
C HIS A 175 14.20 7.69 -0.01
N LEU A 176 13.26 7.25 0.84
CA LEU A 176 12.21 8.11 1.39
C LEU A 176 12.61 8.76 2.73
N PHE A 177 13.40 8.07 3.54
CA PHE A 177 13.56 8.44 4.95
C PHE A 177 14.99 8.72 5.41
N SER A 178 16.02 8.20 4.74
CA SER A 178 17.40 8.38 5.15
C SER A 178 17.87 9.82 4.97
N LEU A 179 18.74 10.29 5.86
CA LEU A 179 19.43 11.57 5.73
C LEU A 179 20.65 11.52 4.80
N GLU A 180 21.11 10.31 4.45
CA GLU A 180 22.32 10.09 3.66
C GLU A 180 22.11 10.50 2.19
N ASP A 181 23.16 11.05 1.58
CA ASP A 181 23.17 11.46 0.18
C ASP A 181 23.47 10.27 -0.76
N ASN A 182 24.45 9.45 -0.40
CA ASN A 182 24.93 8.34 -1.21
C ASN A 182 24.32 7.02 -0.78
N LEU A 183 23.08 6.79 -1.16
CA LEU A 183 22.40 5.53 -0.86
C LEU A 183 22.62 4.49 -1.95
N PRO A 184 22.60 3.18 -1.60
CA PRO A 184 22.60 2.11 -2.60
C PRO A 184 21.45 2.28 -3.60
N TYR A 185 21.72 1.93 -4.85
CA TYR A 185 20.76 1.97 -5.97
C TYR A 185 20.25 3.38 -6.35
N ALA A 186 20.79 4.45 -5.76
CA ALA A 186 20.48 5.80 -6.21
C ALA A 186 21.07 6.04 -7.61
N ASN A 187 20.31 6.73 -8.46
CA ASN A 187 20.76 7.14 -9.79
C ASN A 187 21.65 8.38 -9.66
N GLY A 188 22.92 8.15 -9.39
CA GLY A 188 23.95 9.18 -9.19
C GLY A 188 23.96 9.83 -7.80
N PRO A 189 24.99 10.66 -7.53
CA PRO A 189 25.15 11.40 -6.29
C PRO A 189 24.26 12.64 -6.23
N GLY A 190 24.24 13.32 -5.09
CA GLY A 190 23.56 14.60 -4.93
C GLY A 190 22.04 14.47 -4.72
N LYS A 191 21.59 13.32 -4.23
CA LYS A 191 20.17 13.09 -3.95
C LYS A 191 19.70 13.82 -2.68
N ASN A 192 20.57 13.93 -1.69
CA ASN A 192 20.31 14.67 -0.44
C ASN A 192 21.60 15.34 0.11
N PRO A 193 22.30 16.20 -0.67
CA PRO A 193 23.58 16.77 -0.27
C PRO A 193 23.50 17.67 0.96
N GLU A 194 22.32 18.17 1.30
CA GLU A 194 22.07 19.01 2.48
C GLU A 194 21.62 18.19 3.69
N HIS A 195 21.57 16.86 3.58
CA HIS A 195 21.11 15.95 4.65
C HIS A 195 19.72 16.33 5.21
N LEU A 196 18.83 16.81 4.33
CA LEU A 196 17.49 17.25 4.72
C LEU A 196 16.66 16.06 5.25
N PRO A 197 15.95 16.25 6.37
CA PRO A 197 14.98 15.23 6.81
C PRO A 197 13.80 15.13 5.85
N PRO A 198 13.11 13.97 5.80
CA PRO A 198 11.85 13.90 5.10
C PRO A 198 10.78 14.75 5.80
N LEU A 199 9.83 15.28 5.05
CA LEU A 199 8.63 15.93 5.61
C LEU A 199 7.50 14.93 5.93
N LEU A 200 7.72 13.64 5.68
CA LEU A 200 6.76 12.59 6.01
C LEU A 200 6.57 12.46 7.51
N ASP A 201 5.33 12.33 7.95
CA ASP A 201 4.96 12.19 9.35
C ASP A 201 3.81 11.17 9.56
N HIS A 202 3.21 11.19 10.76
CA HIS A 202 2.15 10.26 11.18
C HIS A 202 0.83 10.34 10.38
N ARG A 203 0.65 11.34 9.53
CA ARG A 203 -0.50 11.44 8.62
C ARG A 203 -0.25 10.75 7.28
N ASP A 204 0.99 10.40 6.99
CA ASP A 204 1.44 9.92 5.69
C ASP A 204 1.56 8.40 5.64
N LEU A 205 1.55 7.89 4.43
CA LEU A 205 1.66 6.48 4.13
C LEU A 205 2.87 6.24 3.23
N PHE A 206 3.46 5.05 3.33
CA PHE A 206 4.38 4.58 2.30
C PHE A 206 4.10 3.13 1.95
N LEU A 207 4.42 2.77 0.69
CA LEU A 207 4.15 1.48 0.11
C LEU A 207 5.42 0.62 0.09
N LEU A 208 5.34 -0.59 0.62
CA LEU A 208 6.26 -1.68 0.30
C LEU A 208 5.71 -2.42 -0.91
N GLU A 209 6.06 -1.95 -2.10
CA GLU A 209 5.67 -2.59 -3.35
C GLU A 209 6.41 -3.90 -3.57
N SER A 210 5.79 -4.84 -4.26
CA SER A 210 6.33 -6.18 -4.54
C SER A 210 6.75 -6.93 -3.26
N PHE A 211 6.03 -6.70 -2.16
CA PHE A 211 6.42 -7.26 -0.87
C PHE A 211 6.03 -8.74 -0.80
N GLN A 212 7.04 -9.59 -0.62
CA GLN A 212 6.98 -11.05 -0.53
C GLN A 212 6.56 -11.80 -1.80
N VAL A 213 5.80 -11.17 -2.69
CA VAL A 213 5.51 -11.69 -4.03
C VAL A 213 5.80 -10.59 -5.03
N LYS A 214 6.79 -10.82 -5.88
CA LYS A 214 7.25 -9.91 -6.93
C LYS A 214 7.08 -10.58 -8.27
N ASN A 215 6.34 -9.93 -9.18
CA ASN A 215 6.06 -10.45 -10.52
C ASN A 215 5.61 -11.92 -10.47
N GLY A 216 4.60 -12.21 -9.65
CA GLY A 216 4.05 -13.54 -9.46
C GLY A 216 4.95 -14.56 -8.75
N THR A 217 6.18 -14.19 -8.35
CA THR A 217 7.16 -15.09 -7.73
C THR A 217 7.43 -14.71 -6.28
N TYR A 218 7.60 -15.71 -5.41
CA TYR A 218 8.00 -15.45 -4.02
C TYR A 218 9.38 -14.79 -3.94
N GLU A 219 9.48 -13.68 -3.22
CA GLU A 219 10.77 -13.09 -2.88
C GLU A 219 11.51 -13.93 -1.82
N SER A 220 12.83 -13.99 -1.91
CA SER A 220 13.63 -14.58 -0.86
C SER A 220 13.61 -13.73 0.42
N VAL A 221 13.81 -14.37 1.58
CA VAL A 221 13.94 -13.66 2.87
C VAL A 221 15.04 -12.60 2.83
N ALA A 222 16.15 -12.89 2.14
CA ALA A 222 17.25 -11.94 1.99
C ALA A 222 16.86 -10.68 1.19
N ALA A 223 15.84 -10.75 0.34
CA ALA A 223 15.36 -9.60 -0.44
C ALA A 223 14.35 -8.76 0.34
N TRP A 224 13.32 -9.36 0.95
CA TRP A 224 12.25 -8.59 1.58
C TRP A 224 12.52 -8.20 3.04
N GLN A 225 13.25 -9.02 3.82
CA GLN A 225 13.46 -8.77 5.25
C GLN A 225 14.23 -7.48 5.55
N PRO A 226 15.31 -7.13 4.83
CA PRO A 226 15.98 -5.84 5.04
C PRO A 226 15.05 -4.65 4.81
N ARG A 227 14.26 -4.66 3.73
CA ARG A 227 13.26 -3.60 3.42
C ARG A 227 12.22 -3.48 4.54
N LEU A 228 11.74 -4.62 5.04
CA LEU A 228 10.83 -4.66 6.17
C LEU A 228 11.46 -4.03 7.43
N ASN A 229 12.68 -4.42 7.79
CA ASN A 229 13.35 -3.91 8.98
C ASN A 229 13.55 -2.40 8.92
N GLN A 230 13.96 -1.86 7.76
CA GLN A 230 14.04 -0.43 7.51
C GLN A 230 12.68 0.25 7.65
N ALA A 231 11.64 -0.32 7.06
CA ALA A 231 10.28 0.21 7.16
C ALA A 231 9.79 0.31 8.60
N LEU A 232 10.02 -0.73 9.42
CA LEU A 232 9.65 -0.73 10.83
C LEU A 232 10.42 0.31 11.64
N GLU A 233 11.72 0.48 11.36
CA GLU A 233 12.55 1.51 12.00
C GLU A 233 12.05 2.92 11.65
N TYR A 234 11.78 3.19 10.37
CA TYR A 234 11.30 4.51 9.95
C TYR A 234 9.87 4.80 10.43
N ARG A 235 8.99 3.78 10.48
CA ARG A 235 7.68 3.93 11.14
C ARG A 235 7.83 4.37 12.59
N ARG A 236 8.75 3.73 13.34
CA ARG A 236 9.03 4.10 14.72
C ARG A 236 9.54 5.54 14.85
N ARG A 237 10.34 6.00 13.89
CA ARG A 237 10.97 7.32 13.93
C ARG A 237 10.04 8.45 13.46
N TYR A 238 9.29 8.22 12.40
CA TYR A 238 8.50 9.27 11.75
C TYR A 238 6.98 9.09 11.93
N GLY A 239 6.54 7.94 12.35
CA GLY A 239 5.12 7.64 12.56
C GLY A 239 4.35 7.28 11.30
N ALA A 240 4.96 7.35 10.10
CA ALA A 240 4.30 7.07 8.84
C ALA A 240 3.74 5.63 8.77
N HIS A 241 2.59 5.49 8.12
CA HIS A 241 1.87 4.22 8.02
C HIS A 241 2.46 3.29 6.95
N ILE A 242 2.60 2.00 7.26
CA ILE A 242 3.10 1.00 6.31
C ILE A 242 1.94 0.32 5.61
N PHE A 243 1.94 0.41 4.28
CA PHE A 243 1.10 -0.39 3.40
C PHE A 243 1.98 -1.32 2.57
N SER A 244 1.47 -2.46 2.13
CA SER A 244 2.18 -3.34 1.20
C SER A 244 1.27 -3.82 0.09
N THR A 245 1.89 -4.12 -1.04
CA THR A 245 1.22 -4.79 -2.16
C THR A 245 2.14 -5.84 -2.76
N THR A 246 1.55 -6.92 -3.27
CA THR A 246 2.25 -7.84 -4.17
C THR A 246 2.25 -7.28 -5.58
N THR A 247 3.04 -7.86 -6.48
CA THR A 247 2.94 -7.61 -7.92
C THR A 247 2.83 -8.93 -8.68
N THR A 248 2.02 -8.92 -9.74
CA THR A 248 1.78 -10.09 -10.61
C THR A 248 1.88 -9.69 -12.07
N GLU A 249 2.23 -10.63 -12.92
CA GLU A 249 2.24 -10.44 -14.38
C GLU A 249 0.88 -10.85 -14.98
N VAL A 250 0.61 -10.41 -16.19
CA VAL A 250 -0.65 -10.71 -16.91
C VAL A 250 -0.86 -12.22 -17.08
N SER A 251 0.23 -12.98 -17.20
CA SER A 251 0.20 -14.45 -17.34
C SER A 251 -0.01 -15.21 -16.02
N ASP A 252 0.08 -14.52 -14.87
CA ASP A 252 0.00 -15.19 -13.58
C ASP A 252 -1.45 -15.32 -13.13
N PRO A 253 -1.93 -16.55 -12.90
CA PRO A 253 -3.22 -16.74 -12.25
C PRO A 253 -3.14 -16.27 -10.79
N PHE A 254 -4.27 -15.88 -10.22
CA PHE A 254 -4.35 -15.63 -8.79
C PHE A 254 -3.99 -16.91 -8.00
N ASP A 255 -3.14 -16.76 -7.00
CA ASP A 255 -2.69 -17.82 -6.12
C ASP A 255 -3.05 -17.50 -4.65
N ALA A 256 -4.00 -18.24 -4.12
CA ALA A 256 -4.47 -18.05 -2.74
C ALA A 256 -3.39 -18.36 -1.68
N GLY A 257 -2.42 -19.20 -1.99
CA GLY A 257 -1.28 -19.49 -1.11
C GLY A 257 -0.34 -18.29 -1.02
N LYS A 258 0.02 -17.70 -2.18
CA LYS A 258 0.82 -16.47 -2.25
C LYS A 258 0.11 -15.30 -1.55
N PHE A 259 -1.19 -15.15 -1.80
CA PHE A 259 -2.01 -14.15 -1.12
C PHE A 259 -1.98 -14.35 0.41
N SER A 260 -2.24 -15.55 0.89
CA SER A 260 -2.25 -15.86 2.33
C SER A 260 -0.90 -15.60 2.98
N TYR A 261 0.19 -16.01 2.33
CA TYR A 261 1.55 -15.80 2.82
C TYR A 261 1.88 -14.30 2.99
N ALA A 262 1.61 -13.50 1.96
CA ALA A 262 1.88 -12.06 2.00
C ALA A 262 0.95 -11.33 2.99
N TRP A 263 -0.33 -11.65 3.00
CA TRP A 263 -1.31 -11.06 3.91
C TRP A 263 -0.99 -11.34 5.39
N TRP A 264 -0.71 -12.61 5.73
CA TRP A 264 -0.37 -12.96 7.10
C TRP A 264 0.94 -12.35 7.57
N THR A 265 1.92 -12.23 6.69
CA THR A 265 3.15 -11.53 7.04
C THR A 265 2.88 -10.06 7.36
N ALA A 266 2.14 -9.35 6.51
CA ALA A 266 1.75 -7.97 6.78
C ALA A 266 0.98 -7.85 8.11
N GLN A 267 0.05 -8.78 8.37
CA GLN A 267 -0.71 -8.83 9.63
C GLN A 267 0.18 -9.07 10.85
N LEU A 268 1.13 -9.99 10.78
CA LEU A 268 2.03 -10.32 11.89
C LEU A 268 2.99 -9.17 12.21
N TYR A 269 3.44 -8.42 11.21
CA TYR A 269 4.27 -7.23 11.39
C TYR A 269 3.45 -5.94 11.64
N ALA A 270 2.14 -6.09 11.85
CA ALA A 270 1.22 -5.00 12.15
C ALA A 270 1.31 -3.85 11.15
N PHE A 271 1.31 -4.17 9.85
CA PHE A 271 1.16 -3.16 8.81
C PHE A 271 -0.21 -2.49 8.94
N ASP A 272 -0.33 -1.31 8.36
CA ASP A 272 -1.57 -0.55 8.36
C ASP A 272 -2.54 -1.00 7.27
N GLY A 273 -2.03 -1.53 6.15
CA GLY A 273 -2.85 -2.08 5.08
C GLY A 273 -2.11 -3.01 4.13
N PHE A 274 -2.90 -3.69 3.30
CA PHE A 274 -2.42 -4.67 2.33
C PHE A 274 -3.27 -4.67 1.07
N SER A 275 -2.63 -4.94 -0.06
CA SER A 275 -3.23 -5.16 -1.37
C SER A 275 -2.67 -6.42 -2.03
N TRP A 276 -3.50 -7.12 -2.79
CA TRP A 276 -3.03 -7.97 -3.87
C TRP A 276 -2.93 -7.12 -5.13
N GLY A 277 -1.74 -7.01 -5.71
CA GLY A 277 -1.54 -6.26 -6.95
C GLY A 277 -2.02 -7.07 -8.15
N GLU A 278 -3.18 -6.72 -8.69
CA GLU A 278 -3.63 -7.27 -9.98
C GLU A 278 -2.66 -6.85 -11.11
N PRO A 279 -2.57 -7.59 -12.21
CA PRO A 279 -1.63 -7.29 -13.28
C PRO A 279 -1.74 -5.83 -13.76
N ASN A 280 -0.61 -5.13 -13.81
CA ASN A 280 -0.53 -3.70 -14.14
C ASN A 280 -1.53 -2.83 -13.34
N PHE A 281 -1.87 -3.25 -12.12
CA PHE A 281 -2.87 -2.57 -11.28
C PHE A 281 -4.17 -2.27 -12.03
N ALA A 282 -4.63 -3.25 -12.83
CA ALA A 282 -5.84 -3.21 -13.65
C ALA A 282 -5.88 -2.18 -14.79
N ALA A 283 -4.77 -1.53 -15.14
CA ALA A 283 -4.71 -0.48 -16.17
C ALA A 283 -5.30 -0.90 -17.52
N SER A 284 -5.12 -2.16 -17.93
CA SER A 284 -5.62 -2.68 -19.21
C SER A 284 -6.89 -3.54 -19.09
N SER A 285 -7.13 -4.14 -17.91
CA SER A 285 -8.22 -5.10 -17.73
C SER A 285 -9.47 -4.49 -17.11
N ASN A 286 -9.36 -3.37 -16.42
CA ASN A 286 -10.40 -2.81 -15.55
C ASN A 286 -10.93 -3.81 -14.50
N ALA A 287 -10.18 -4.89 -14.23
CA ALA A 287 -10.60 -5.92 -13.28
C ALA A 287 -10.04 -5.63 -11.88
N LEU A 288 -10.92 -5.56 -10.91
CA LEU A 288 -10.60 -5.43 -9.50
C LEU A 288 -11.39 -6.48 -8.70
N PRO A 289 -10.98 -7.76 -8.76
CA PRO A 289 -11.63 -8.81 -7.99
C PRO A 289 -11.55 -8.57 -6.50
N ASP A 290 -12.55 -9.04 -5.77
CA ASP A 290 -12.58 -8.90 -4.31
C ASP A 290 -11.59 -9.87 -3.65
N ARG A 291 -10.35 -9.42 -3.48
CA ARG A 291 -9.25 -10.14 -2.87
C ARG A 291 -9.09 -9.72 -1.41
N HIS A 292 -9.79 -10.37 -0.51
CA HIS A 292 -9.59 -10.14 0.93
C HIS A 292 -9.61 -11.44 1.72
N CYS A 293 -8.88 -11.44 2.82
CA CYS A 293 -8.83 -12.58 3.70
C CYS A 293 -10.09 -12.59 4.59
N ARG A 294 -11.01 -13.52 4.31
CA ARG A 294 -12.15 -13.78 5.19
C ARG A 294 -11.77 -14.91 6.14
N LEU A 295 -11.49 -14.54 7.36
CA LEU A 295 -11.26 -15.50 8.43
C LEU A 295 -12.62 -15.89 9.03
N GLU A 296 -13.46 -16.56 8.23
CA GLU A 296 -14.72 -17.11 8.74
C GLU A 296 -14.43 -18.06 9.90
N ASN A 297 -14.86 -17.68 11.08
CA ASN A 297 -14.67 -18.39 12.35
C ASN A 297 -13.27 -18.43 12.96
N MET A 298 -12.29 -17.74 12.43
CA MET A 298 -10.93 -17.68 12.99
C MET A 298 -10.39 -16.25 13.03
N MET A 299 -11.15 -15.30 13.54
CA MET A 299 -10.52 -14.03 13.93
C MET A 299 -9.45 -14.38 14.96
N PRO A 300 -8.17 -14.29 14.64
CA PRO A 300 -7.19 -14.36 15.71
C PRO A 300 -7.55 -13.25 16.69
N PRO A 301 -7.59 -13.52 17.98
CA PRO A 301 -7.71 -12.46 18.94
C PRO A 301 -6.60 -11.46 18.63
N ALA A 302 -6.86 -10.20 18.97
CA ALA A 302 -5.98 -9.08 18.70
C ALA A 302 -4.49 -9.46 18.77
N LEU A 303 -3.79 -9.32 17.64
CA LEU A 303 -2.35 -9.54 17.62
C LEU A 303 -1.66 -8.40 18.37
N PRO A 304 -0.72 -8.67 19.28
CA PRO A 304 0.04 -7.62 19.94
C PRO A 304 0.73 -6.71 18.90
N ALA A 305 0.94 -5.44 19.20
CA ALA A 305 1.64 -4.51 18.30
C ALA A 305 3.15 -4.83 18.14
N SER A 306 3.71 -5.73 18.95
CA SER A 306 5.11 -6.17 18.86
C SER A 306 5.40 -6.89 17.56
N SER A 307 6.63 -6.83 17.07
CA SER A 307 7.09 -7.65 15.95
C SER A 307 6.98 -9.16 16.26
N PRO A 308 6.80 -10.02 15.25
CA PRO A 308 6.82 -11.47 15.46
C PRO A 308 8.20 -11.93 15.92
N VAL A 309 8.24 -13.11 16.55
CA VAL A 309 9.47 -13.75 17.02
C VAL A 309 9.96 -14.73 15.95
N TRP A 310 11.22 -14.63 15.56
CA TRP A 310 11.86 -15.60 14.70
C TRP A 310 12.26 -16.84 15.50
N LEU A 311 11.69 -17.99 15.11
CA LEU A 311 12.01 -19.28 15.69
C LEU A 311 13.38 -19.81 15.21
N ASP A 312 13.66 -19.56 13.95
CA ASP A 312 14.91 -19.86 13.27
C ASP A 312 15.08 -18.94 12.04
N ARG A 313 15.98 -19.27 11.10
CA ARG A 313 16.23 -18.46 9.89
C ARG A 313 15.10 -18.47 8.87
N THR A 314 14.10 -19.34 9.06
CA THR A 314 13.05 -19.57 8.06
C THR A 314 11.63 -19.47 8.60
N ARG A 315 11.46 -19.47 9.91
CA ARG A 315 10.13 -19.43 10.53
C ARG A 315 10.03 -18.30 11.53
N PHE A 316 8.93 -17.58 11.47
CA PHE A 316 8.57 -16.59 12.49
C PHE A 316 7.12 -16.78 12.93
N TRP A 317 6.83 -16.36 14.15
CA TRP A 317 5.54 -16.59 14.76
C TRP A 317 5.09 -15.44 15.67
N LYS A 318 3.80 -15.40 15.93
CA LYS A 318 3.20 -14.48 16.86
C LYS A 318 2.04 -15.12 17.60
N LYS A 319 1.93 -14.81 18.88
CA LYS A 319 0.83 -15.27 19.74
C LYS A 319 -0.47 -14.56 19.38
N ALA A 320 -1.56 -15.32 19.29
CA ALA A 320 -2.91 -14.86 18.98
C ALA A 320 -3.90 -15.56 19.95
N GLY A 321 -4.08 -14.99 21.13
CA GLY A 321 -4.86 -15.63 22.20
C GLY A 321 -4.26 -16.97 22.66
N ASN A 322 -5.06 -18.04 22.54
CA ASN A 322 -4.64 -19.42 22.83
C ASN A 322 -4.08 -20.14 21.60
N SER A 323 -3.67 -19.39 20.59
CA SER A 323 -3.03 -19.92 19.38
C SER A 323 -1.79 -19.11 19.05
N VAL A 324 -0.94 -19.67 18.20
CA VAL A 324 0.11 -18.94 17.51
C VAL A 324 -0.11 -19.08 16.01
N VAL A 325 0.18 -18.01 15.30
CA VAL A 325 0.31 -18.05 13.85
C VAL A 325 1.79 -18.15 13.51
N VAL A 326 2.14 -19.11 12.69
CA VAL A 326 3.51 -19.39 12.23
C VAL A 326 3.55 -19.23 10.72
N VAL A 327 4.52 -18.47 10.25
CA VAL A 327 4.86 -18.37 8.82
C VAL A 327 6.17 -19.11 8.59
N ASP A 328 6.18 -20.03 7.64
CA ASP A 328 7.40 -20.72 7.19
C ASP A 328 7.78 -20.22 5.79
N THR A 329 8.96 -19.64 5.68
CA THR A 329 9.44 -19.02 4.43
C THR A 329 10.08 -20.02 3.46
N ARG A 330 10.21 -21.32 3.84
CA ARG A 330 10.76 -22.35 2.96
C ARG A 330 9.70 -22.91 2.02
N ASP A 331 8.53 -23.19 2.60
CA ASP A 331 7.37 -23.71 1.86
C ASP A 331 6.28 -22.66 1.66
N HIS A 332 6.55 -21.43 2.11
CA HIS A 332 5.65 -20.27 2.04
C HIS A 332 4.27 -20.55 2.67
N SER A 333 4.25 -21.37 3.71
CA SER A 333 3.02 -21.76 4.38
C SER A 333 2.73 -20.90 5.61
N VAL A 334 1.45 -20.81 5.93
CA VAL A 334 0.95 -20.22 7.17
C VAL A 334 0.18 -21.25 7.94
N ARG A 335 0.45 -21.37 9.23
CA ARG A 335 -0.15 -22.39 10.09
C ARG A 335 -0.61 -21.78 11.40
N MET A 336 -1.71 -22.30 11.94
CA MET A 336 -2.18 -21.95 13.28
C MET A 336 -2.03 -23.13 14.22
N VAL A 337 -1.49 -22.85 15.40
CA VAL A 337 -1.20 -23.85 16.43
C VAL A 337 -1.91 -23.44 17.71
N GLY A 338 -2.85 -24.26 18.15
CA GLY A 338 -3.47 -24.09 19.46
C GLY A 338 -2.54 -24.56 20.60
N PHE A 339 -2.61 -23.91 21.74
CA PHE A 339 -1.89 -24.31 22.95
C PHE A 339 -2.72 -24.01 24.21
N ALA A 340 -2.30 -24.58 25.35
CA ALA A 340 -2.95 -24.29 26.63
C ALA A 340 -2.75 -22.82 27.01
N SER A 341 -3.77 -22.17 27.56
CA SER A 341 -3.72 -20.76 27.95
C SER A 341 -2.58 -20.41 28.92
N SER A 342 -2.11 -21.41 29.68
CA SER A 342 -1.00 -21.28 30.63
C SER A 342 0.39 -21.47 30.01
N ALA A 343 0.50 -21.78 28.72
CA ALA A 343 1.79 -22.04 28.06
C ALA A 343 2.64 -20.77 28.00
N ARG A 344 3.91 -20.91 28.40
CA ARG A 344 4.92 -19.84 28.29
C ARG A 344 5.49 -19.79 26.87
N SER A 345 6.13 -18.70 26.51
CA SER A 345 6.78 -18.56 25.19
C SER A 345 7.80 -19.66 24.92
N THR A 346 8.56 -20.11 25.93
CA THR A 346 9.50 -21.22 25.81
C THR A 346 8.82 -22.54 25.46
N ASP A 347 7.65 -22.82 26.07
CA ASP A 347 6.88 -24.03 25.83
C ASP A 347 6.31 -24.03 24.40
N ILE A 348 5.94 -22.84 23.92
CA ILE A 348 5.46 -22.62 22.55
C ILE A 348 6.60 -22.84 21.53
N GLU A 349 7.78 -22.29 21.80
CA GLU A 349 8.94 -22.49 20.92
C GLU A 349 9.37 -23.96 20.86
N GLU A 350 9.36 -24.67 21.97
CA GLU A 350 9.67 -26.10 22.01
C GLU A 350 8.65 -26.90 21.17
N LEU A 351 7.36 -26.59 21.34
CA LEU A 351 6.28 -27.17 20.54
C LEU A 351 6.50 -26.92 19.04
N LEU A 352 6.82 -25.69 18.64
CA LEU A 352 7.04 -25.31 17.25
C LEU A 352 8.30 -25.94 16.65
N ARG A 353 9.29 -26.32 17.46
CA ARG A 353 10.51 -27.03 17.03
C ARG A 353 10.32 -28.53 16.88
N SER A 354 9.26 -29.08 17.46
CA SER A 354 9.01 -30.53 17.42
C SER A 354 8.70 -31.00 15.98
N PRO A 355 9.43 -32.00 15.45
CA PRO A 355 9.23 -32.49 14.10
C PRO A 355 7.92 -33.32 13.95
N GLN A 356 7.29 -33.69 15.05
CA GLN A 356 6.10 -34.55 15.07
C GLN A 356 4.80 -33.74 14.93
N THR A 357 4.85 -32.44 15.05
CA THR A 357 3.65 -31.61 15.06
C THR A 357 3.29 -31.16 13.65
N ARG A 358 2.28 -31.82 13.05
CA ARG A 358 1.65 -31.37 11.81
C ARG A 358 0.58 -30.34 12.16
N TYR A 359 0.78 -29.11 11.77
CA TYR A 359 -0.18 -28.05 12.00
C TYR A 359 -1.07 -27.82 10.78
N PRO A 360 -2.38 -27.54 10.97
CA PRO A 360 -3.23 -27.22 9.83
C PRO A 360 -2.76 -25.94 9.13
N LEU A 361 -2.77 -25.98 7.81
CA LEU A 361 -2.58 -24.81 6.96
C LEU A 361 -3.76 -23.85 7.16
N ILE A 362 -3.47 -22.56 7.21
CA ILE A 362 -4.48 -21.54 7.14
C ILE A 362 -4.42 -20.94 5.75
N ALA A 363 -5.49 -21.10 5.00
CA ALA A 363 -5.71 -20.33 3.78
C ALA A 363 -6.68 -19.19 4.10
N CYS A 364 -6.50 -18.07 3.44
CA CYS A 364 -7.51 -17.03 3.42
C CYS A 364 -8.73 -17.56 2.64
N GLY A 365 -9.76 -18.03 3.34
CA GLY A 365 -11.03 -18.45 2.74
C GLY A 365 -11.77 -17.26 2.10
N GLY A 366 -12.66 -17.56 1.13
CA GLY A 366 -13.57 -16.54 0.58
C GLY A 366 -12.97 -15.60 -0.45
N VAL A 367 -11.83 -15.95 -1.06
CA VAL A 367 -11.34 -15.24 -2.24
C VAL A 367 -12.16 -15.71 -3.43
N HIS A 368 -13.11 -14.89 -3.89
CA HIS A 368 -13.88 -15.20 -5.10
C HIS A 368 -13.01 -14.92 -6.34
N GLU A 369 -12.97 -15.89 -7.25
CA GLU A 369 -12.38 -15.75 -8.57
C GLU A 369 -13.14 -14.76 -9.45
#